data_87753715f62eda6bcc15d209200447db
#
_entry.id   87753715f62eda6bcc15d209200447db
#
_cell.length_a   1.000
_cell.length_b   1.000
_cell.length_c   1.000
_cell.angle_alpha   90.00
_cell.angle_beta   90.00
_cell.angle_gamma   90.00
#
_symmetry.space_group_name_H-M   'P 1'
#
loop_
_entity.id
_entity.type
_entity.pdbx_description
1 polymer ?
#
loop_
_entity_poly.entity_id
_entity_poly.type
_entity_poly.pdbx_seq_one_letter_code
_entity_poly.pdbx_strand_id
1 'polypeptide(L)'
;MHTIAWPMLAAAILVFSPGAAMAQAPNAIIPDLARLADGTGAQVFNRALTVAGEEGRTVARLDARTGDGGVILEGIQLSEGVIEVDLKGKDVAQQSFLGIAFHVVDWTTLEAVYFRPFNFRAGGVEQRSHAVQYISHPANTWQRLRAERPGQFEQAIEPPPDPNRRFHARIVLAGGRVEVFVNGAAKPSLSVDDLGAAKSGGVALWVGNGSDGTFANLRITPRAPAGPPPASTQNIFQASSTGNLARVRALVEADPQLVRARNPNGFTPIHAAALYGQRGTAEYLLAKGADPNVVAKHSGTPLDVACEAGQTEFVSWFQSQGARFTPIRFDVTQVAPAIRRVAFPWGMMNNVVVFSGSDGAVVIDTGFSTRAIPELKALIAGWSTPGIKYVVSTHAHGDHVAGNAIAPSPQAVITAASLASGHPGLSVAREAEPLKGRSGRTLPAPYAWRAGGADIKLIPRPGLHSDADLIVYFPAQRVVDMGDLLLSESAPAAQDLAGYITFLDDVLDVFPEDATFVSGHGRDLDAAGVRAYRDALTEMIGIIRTNAAAGRTAEQMVNDDVLKAYRARFSLLEFLSVYTLVPRVVTALQQGTVK
;
A
#
# COMPACT_ATOMS: atom_id res chain seq x y z
N MET A 1 -39.00 -84.08 3.43
CA MET A 1 -40.20 -83.44 3.98
C MET A 1 -39.74 -82.25 4.71
N HIS A 2 -40.12 -81.08 4.20
CA HIS A 2 -39.53 -79.79 4.53
C HIS A 2 -40.21 -79.13 5.70
N THR A 3 -39.46 -78.68 6.70
CA THR A 3 -39.94 -77.73 7.69
C THR A 3 -39.09 -76.51 7.69
N ILE A 4 -39.74 -75.38 7.36
CA ILE A 4 -39.21 -74.01 7.33
C ILE A 4 -39.29 -73.50 8.76
N ALA A 5 -38.15 -73.07 9.31
CA ALA A 5 -38.10 -72.33 10.57
C ALA A 5 -37.72 -70.85 10.29
N TRP A 6 -38.55 -69.97 10.79
CA TRP A 6 -38.28 -68.49 10.81
C TRP A 6 -37.51 -68.17 12.09
N PRO A 7 -36.50 -67.28 12.02
CA PRO A 7 -35.83 -66.74 13.22
C PRO A 7 -36.57 -65.54 13.78
N MET A 8 -36.70 -65.49 15.07
CA MET A 8 -37.19 -64.37 15.85
C MET A 8 -36.32 -63.12 15.77
N LEU A 9 -36.98 -62.00 15.66
CA LEU A 9 -36.40 -60.63 15.71
C LEU A 9 -36.09 -60.32 17.19
N ALA A 10 -34.81 -60.22 17.56
CA ALA A 10 -34.38 -59.70 18.86
C ALA A 10 -34.27 -58.15 18.75
N ALA A 11 -35.16 -57.43 19.44
CA ALA A 11 -35.10 -55.99 19.59
C ALA A 11 -33.96 -55.60 20.56
N ALA A 12 -32.90 -55.02 20.04
CA ALA A 12 -31.86 -54.40 20.85
C ALA A 12 -32.33 -53.03 21.32
N ILE A 13 -32.57 -52.91 22.61
CA ILE A 13 -32.82 -51.61 23.28
C ILE A 13 -31.49 -50.89 23.38
N LEU A 14 -31.30 -49.84 22.55
CA LEU A 14 -30.19 -48.91 22.70
C LEU A 14 -30.48 -47.99 23.89
N VAL A 15 -29.76 -48.19 24.96
CA VAL A 15 -29.71 -47.28 26.11
C VAL A 15 -28.92 -46.04 25.66
N PHE A 16 -29.62 -44.92 25.45
CA PHE A 16 -29.00 -43.64 25.27
C PHE A 16 -28.39 -43.17 26.60
N SER A 17 -27.06 -43.08 26.66
CA SER A 17 -26.37 -42.38 27.74
C SER A 17 -26.55 -40.85 27.51
N PRO A 18 -27.08 -40.10 28.48
CA PRO A 18 -27.15 -38.65 28.40
C PRO A 18 -25.79 -38.08 28.83
N GLY A 19 -24.96 -37.63 27.87
CA GLY A 19 -23.64 -37.10 28.21
C GLY A 19 -22.85 -36.51 27.07
N ALA A 20 -23.47 -36.15 25.95
CA ALA A 20 -22.82 -35.22 25.00
C ALA A 20 -23.27 -33.81 25.37
N ALA A 21 -22.41 -33.07 26.04
CA ALA A 21 -22.60 -31.64 26.25
C ALA A 21 -22.78 -31.01 24.85
N MET A 22 -23.98 -30.45 24.59
CA MET A 22 -24.22 -29.61 23.42
C MET A 22 -23.25 -28.44 23.53
N ALA A 23 -22.28 -28.39 22.63
CA ALA A 23 -21.43 -27.20 22.47
C ALA A 23 -22.37 -26.01 22.26
N GLN A 24 -22.33 -25.07 23.18
CA GLN A 24 -23.12 -23.84 23.11
C GLN A 24 -22.80 -23.17 21.77
N ALA A 25 -23.81 -22.87 20.96
CA ALA A 25 -23.62 -22.15 19.72
C ALA A 25 -22.87 -20.84 20.01
N PRO A 26 -21.81 -20.52 19.27
CA PRO A 26 -21.01 -19.33 19.55
C PRO A 26 -21.91 -18.10 19.50
N ASN A 27 -21.81 -17.22 20.51
CA ASN A 27 -22.58 -15.99 20.58
C ASN A 27 -22.23 -15.13 19.36
N ALA A 28 -23.26 -14.74 18.59
CA ALA A 28 -23.08 -13.84 17.47
C ALA A 28 -22.63 -12.45 17.98
N ILE A 29 -21.63 -11.89 17.34
CA ILE A 29 -21.19 -10.51 17.54
C ILE A 29 -22.06 -9.63 16.67
N ILE A 30 -22.75 -8.66 17.26
CA ILE A 30 -23.56 -7.66 16.55
C ILE A 30 -22.92 -6.31 16.86
N PRO A 31 -22.06 -5.78 15.95
CA PRO A 31 -21.43 -4.48 16.15
C PRO A 31 -22.50 -3.40 16.26
N ASP A 32 -22.40 -2.57 17.29
CA ASP A 32 -23.26 -1.41 17.43
C ASP A 32 -22.82 -0.30 16.46
N LEU A 33 -23.43 -0.28 15.28
CA LEU A 33 -23.10 0.70 14.25
C LEU A 33 -23.32 2.16 14.71
N ALA A 34 -24.19 2.41 15.71
CA ALA A 34 -24.40 3.76 16.22
C ALA A 34 -23.16 4.31 16.92
N ARG A 35 -22.42 3.46 17.62
CA ARG A 35 -21.17 3.85 18.31
C ARG A 35 -20.02 4.16 17.36
N LEU A 36 -20.07 3.69 16.12
CA LEU A 36 -19.05 4.00 15.12
C LEU A 36 -19.04 5.49 14.74
N ALA A 37 -20.17 6.20 14.92
CA ALA A 37 -20.28 7.63 14.65
C ALA A 37 -19.37 8.48 15.55
N ASP A 38 -19.11 8.02 16.77
CA ASP A 38 -18.31 8.74 17.76
C ASP A 38 -16.82 8.37 17.68
N GLY A 39 -16.42 7.62 16.63
CA GLY A 39 -15.05 7.11 16.45
C GLY A 39 -14.67 6.00 17.44
N THR A 40 -15.61 5.48 18.24
CA THR A 40 -15.39 4.42 19.21
C THR A 40 -15.60 3.03 18.57
N GLY A 41 -14.61 2.16 18.63
CA GLY A 41 -14.71 0.80 18.10
C GLY A 41 -14.53 0.69 16.58
N ALA A 42 -13.95 1.72 15.93
CA ALA A 42 -13.75 1.78 14.50
C ALA A 42 -12.47 2.50 14.10
N GLN A 43 -11.70 1.90 13.21
CA GLN A 43 -10.60 2.57 12.51
C GLN A 43 -11.05 2.91 11.10
N VAL A 44 -11.26 4.20 10.84
CA VAL A 44 -11.66 4.69 9.53
C VAL A 44 -10.41 4.93 8.67
N PHE A 45 -10.41 4.41 7.46
CA PHE A 45 -9.34 4.60 6.48
C PHE A 45 -9.90 5.16 5.18
N ASN A 46 -9.31 6.27 4.72
CA ASN A 46 -9.60 6.92 3.44
C ASN A 46 -11.11 7.12 3.13
N ARG A 47 -11.94 7.31 4.14
CA ARG A 47 -13.40 7.57 3.99
C ARG A 47 -13.89 8.47 5.11
N ALA A 48 -14.98 9.19 4.88
CA ALA A 48 -15.80 9.71 5.96
C ALA A 48 -16.87 8.67 6.30
N LEU A 49 -16.99 8.39 7.59
CA LEU A 49 -18.04 7.55 8.13
C LEU A 49 -19.14 8.43 8.72
N THR A 50 -20.37 8.18 8.32
CA THR A 50 -21.56 8.78 8.94
C THR A 50 -22.54 7.68 9.31
N VAL A 51 -23.28 7.89 10.40
CA VAL A 51 -24.32 6.95 10.84
C VAL A 51 -25.67 7.67 10.86
N ALA A 52 -26.68 7.03 10.30
CA ALA A 52 -28.02 7.58 10.20
C ALA A 52 -29.09 6.50 10.42
N GLY A 53 -30.29 6.91 10.76
CA GLY A 53 -31.47 6.04 10.75
C GLY A 53 -32.10 6.04 9.37
N GLU A 54 -32.24 4.85 8.74
CA GLU A 54 -32.94 4.65 7.49
C GLU A 54 -33.89 3.46 7.57
N GLU A 55 -35.16 3.66 7.20
CA GLU A 55 -36.16 2.59 7.17
C GLU A 55 -36.23 1.80 8.49
N GLY A 56 -36.06 2.49 9.63
CA GLY A 56 -36.09 1.88 10.98
C GLY A 56 -34.82 1.11 11.36
N ARG A 57 -33.72 1.27 10.61
CA ARG A 57 -32.42 0.62 10.84
C ARG A 57 -31.33 1.65 11.08
N THR A 58 -30.33 1.30 11.88
CA THR A 58 -29.05 2.04 11.95
C THR A 58 -28.21 1.66 10.74
N VAL A 59 -27.78 2.66 9.97
CA VAL A 59 -27.01 2.50 8.74
C VAL A 59 -25.69 3.24 8.86
N ALA A 60 -24.58 2.54 8.65
CA ALA A 60 -23.28 3.14 8.44
C ALA A 60 -23.11 3.49 6.95
N ARG A 61 -22.69 4.72 6.66
CA ARG A 61 -22.41 5.22 5.31
C ARG A 61 -20.96 5.60 5.17
N LEU A 62 -20.36 5.18 4.08
CA LEU A 62 -19.02 5.57 3.66
C LEU A 62 -19.12 6.44 2.41
N ASP A 63 -18.40 7.58 2.40
CA ASP A 63 -18.37 8.49 1.26
C ASP A 63 -17.47 7.97 0.12
N ALA A 64 -17.59 8.57 -1.07
CA ALA A 64 -16.77 8.25 -2.21
C ALA A 64 -15.47 9.06 -2.19
N ARG A 65 -14.32 8.35 -2.29
CA ARG A 65 -12.98 8.96 -2.43
C ARG A 65 -12.14 8.15 -3.39
N THR A 66 -11.08 8.76 -3.92
CA THR A 66 -10.07 8.06 -4.72
C THR A 66 -9.36 7.02 -3.86
N GLY A 67 -9.10 5.84 -4.43
CA GLY A 67 -8.52 4.68 -3.74
C GLY A 67 -9.54 3.87 -2.96
N ASP A 68 -9.13 2.71 -2.48
CA ASP A 68 -9.94 1.87 -1.59
C ASP A 68 -9.97 2.45 -0.18
N GLY A 69 -10.97 2.07 0.60
CA GLY A 69 -11.07 2.49 1.98
C GLY A 69 -12.24 1.85 2.72
N GLY A 70 -12.42 2.24 3.99
CA GLY A 70 -13.50 1.67 4.79
C GLY A 70 -13.30 1.85 6.29
N VAL A 71 -13.83 0.91 7.06
CA VAL A 71 -13.84 0.94 8.53
C VAL A 71 -13.50 -0.43 9.07
N ILE A 72 -12.34 -0.58 9.73
CA ILE A 72 -12.02 -1.78 10.51
C ILE A 72 -12.80 -1.72 11.83
N LEU A 73 -13.49 -2.79 12.15
CA LEU A 73 -14.24 -2.93 13.40
C LEU A 73 -13.30 -3.41 14.50
N GLU A 74 -13.10 -2.58 15.52
CA GLU A 74 -12.18 -2.89 16.61
C GLU A 74 -12.68 -4.05 17.49
N GLY A 75 -11.73 -4.79 18.03
CA GLY A 75 -12.03 -5.89 18.95
C GLY A 75 -12.62 -7.14 18.29
N ILE A 76 -12.83 -7.14 16.97
CA ILE A 76 -13.33 -8.31 16.24
C ILE A 76 -12.18 -9.02 15.57
N GLN A 77 -12.07 -10.32 15.85
CA GLN A 77 -11.14 -11.24 15.20
C GLN A 77 -11.94 -12.44 14.70
N LEU A 78 -11.74 -12.79 13.44
CA LEU A 78 -12.42 -13.90 12.78
C LEU A 78 -11.40 -14.77 12.03
N SER A 79 -11.49 -16.09 12.22
CA SER A 79 -10.77 -17.07 11.41
C SER A 79 -11.75 -17.84 10.53
N GLU A 80 -12.76 -18.46 11.13
CA GLU A 80 -13.86 -19.10 10.43
C GLU A 80 -15.19 -18.61 11.03
N GLY A 81 -16.24 -18.63 10.23
CA GLY A 81 -17.55 -18.20 10.69
C GLY A 81 -18.45 -17.71 9.57
N VAL A 82 -19.47 -16.97 9.96
CA VAL A 82 -20.45 -16.39 9.05
C VAL A 82 -20.53 -14.89 9.29
N ILE A 83 -20.43 -14.12 8.23
CA ILE A 83 -20.67 -12.66 8.24
C ILE A 83 -21.95 -12.41 7.45
N GLU A 84 -22.92 -11.78 8.10
CA GLU A 84 -24.19 -11.37 7.50
C GLU A 84 -24.27 -9.84 7.52
N VAL A 85 -24.66 -9.23 6.40
CA VAL A 85 -24.76 -7.77 6.28
C VAL A 85 -25.76 -7.38 5.21
N ASP A 86 -26.47 -6.29 5.45
CA ASP A 86 -27.32 -5.64 4.46
C ASP A 86 -26.55 -4.51 3.79
N LEU A 87 -26.41 -4.58 2.48
CA LEU A 87 -25.63 -3.67 1.65
C LEU A 87 -26.54 -2.88 0.71
N LYS A 88 -26.22 -1.60 0.46
CA LYS A 88 -26.85 -0.80 -0.59
C LYS A 88 -25.81 0.06 -1.29
N GLY A 89 -25.66 -0.15 -2.57
CA GLY A 89 -24.90 0.67 -3.50
C GLY A 89 -25.84 1.41 -4.46
N LYS A 90 -25.39 1.64 -5.69
CA LYS A 90 -26.11 2.34 -6.75
C LYS A 90 -25.81 1.75 -8.12
N ASP A 91 -26.76 1.92 -9.06
CA ASP A 91 -26.59 1.51 -10.45
C ASP A 91 -25.83 2.57 -11.25
N VAL A 92 -24.57 2.81 -10.86
CA VAL A 92 -23.68 3.75 -11.57
C VAL A 92 -22.35 3.05 -11.81
N ALA A 93 -22.05 2.84 -13.08
CA ALA A 93 -20.83 2.13 -13.49
C ALA A 93 -19.57 2.77 -12.89
N GLN A 94 -18.67 1.93 -12.37
CA GLN A 94 -17.40 2.32 -11.77
C GLN A 94 -17.50 3.19 -10.50
N GLN A 95 -18.68 3.34 -9.90
CA GLN A 95 -18.90 4.14 -8.69
C GLN A 95 -19.63 3.38 -7.58
N SER A 96 -19.65 2.06 -7.63
CA SER A 96 -20.33 1.24 -6.63
C SER A 96 -19.63 -0.12 -6.47
N PHE A 97 -18.50 -0.09 -5.77
CA PHE A 97 -17.78 -1.27 -5.29
C PHE A 97 -17.90 -1.27 -3.77
N LEU A 98 -18.66 -2.21 -3.20
CA LEU A 98 -18.87 -2.25 -1.75
C LEU A 98 -18.95 -3.70 -1.26
N GLY A 99 -18.46 -3.94 -0.06
CA GLY A 99 -18.43 -5.29 0.51
C GLY A 99 -17.86 -5.35 1.92
N ILE A 100 -17.42 -6.53 2.29
CA ILE A 100 -16.80 -6.82 3.59
C ILE A 100 -15.40 -7.34 3.36
N ALA A 101 -14.44 -6.74 4.07
CA ALA A 101 -13.12 -7.32 4.23
C ALA A 101 -13.07 -8.15 5.52
N PHE A 102 -12.30 -9.23 5.48
CA PHE A 102 -12.06 -10.14 6.59
C PHE A 102 -10.60 -10.59 6.59
N HIS A 103 -10.14 -11.28 7.63
CA HIS A 103 -8.74 -11.58 7.88
C HIS A 103 -7.86 -10.34 7.73
N VAL A 104 -8.40 -9.17 8.10
CA VAL A 104 -7.72 -7.88 7.96
C VAL A 104 -6.57 -7.82 8.95
N VAL A 105 -5.35 -7.74 8.44
CA VAL A 105 -4.14 -7.43 9.19
C VAL A 105 -3.93 -5.91 9.20
N ASP A 106 -4.05 -5.31 8.02
CA ASP A 106 -4.04 -3.88 7.76
C ASP A 106 -4.74 -3.59 6.41
N TRP A 107 -4.80 -2.33 5.95
CA TRP A 107 -5.46 -1.97 4.69
C TRP A 107 -4.73 -2.44 3.43
N THR A 108 -3.50 -2.91 3.55
CA THR A 108 -2.72 -3.50 2.45
C THR A 108 -2.73 -5.02 2.45
N THR A 109 -3.12 -5.64 3.57
CA THR A 109 -3.13 -7.09 3.79
C THR A 109 -4.49 -7.51 4.33
N LEU A 110 -5.35 -7.91 3.43
CA LEU A 110 -6.73 -8.29 3.73
C LEU A 110 -7.29 -9.21 2.63
N GLU A 111 -8.38 -9.87 2.96
CA GLU A 111 -9.27 -10.49 1.99
C GLU A 111 -10.59 -9.73 1.95
N ALA A 112 -11.21 -9.67 0.78
CA ALA A 112 -12.53 -9.05 0.68
C ALA A 112 -13.42 -9.78 -0.32
N VAL A 113 -14.71 -9.81 0.02
CA VAL A 113 -15.80 -10.07 -0.90
C VAL A 113 -16.53 -8.76 -1.13
N TYR A 114 -16.63 -8.36 -2.40
CA TYR A 114 -17.35 -7.15 -2.74
C TYR A 114 -18.26 -7.34 -3.94
N PHE A 115 -19.21 -6.43 -4.06
CA PHE A 115 -20.29 -6.44 -5.02
C PHE A 115 -20.20 -5.24 -5.94
N ARG A 116 -20.69 -5.41 -7.17
CA ARG A 116 -20.87 -4.35 -8.17
C ARG A 116 -22.37 -4.24 -8.54
N PRO A 117 -23.16 -3.48 -7.79
CA PRO A 117 -24.60 -3.34 -8.07
C PRO A 117 -24.91 -2.99 -9.52
N PHE A 118 -24.11 -2.12 -10.15
CA PHE A 118 -24.27 -1.76 -11.57
C PHE A 118 -24.09 -2.94 -12.55
N ASN A 119 -23.58 -4.08 -12.09
CA ASN A 119 -23.48 -5.30 -12.88
C ASN A 119 -24.60 -6.31 -12.62
N PHE A 120 -25.41 -6.15 -11.57
CA PHE A 120 -26.45 -7.12 -11.21
C PHE A 120 -27.40 -7.43 -12.35
N ARG A 121 -27.87 -6.39 -13.05
CA ARG A 121 -28.82 -6.47 -14.17
C ARG A 121 -28.28 -5.87 -15.46
N ALA A 122 -26.96 -5.80 -15.61
CA ALA A 122 -26.33 -5.30 -16.83
C ALA A 122 -26.77 -6.10 -18.06
N GLY A 123 -26.86 -5.46 -19.21
CA GLY A 123 -27.32 -6.07 -20.45
C GLY A 123 -26.36 -7.17 -20.98
N GLY A 124 -25.05 -6.99 -20.77
CA GLY A 124 -24.02 -7.94 -21.20
C GLY A 124 -23.83 -9.11 -20.24
N VAL A 125 -23.66 -10.32 -20.76
CA VAL A 125 -23.39 -11.52 -19.94
C VAL A 125 -22.07 -11.38 -19.20
N GLU A 126 -21.03 -10.89 -19.87
CA GLU A 126 -19.72 -10.65 -19.28
C GLU A 126 -19.79 -9.67 -18.10
N GLN A 127 -20.51 -8.55 -18.26
CA GLN A 127 -20.69 -7.59 -17.18
C GLN A 127 -21.40 -8.21 -15.97
N ARG A 128 -22.43 -9.02 -16.19
CA ARG A 128 -23.12 -9.73 -15.10
C ARG A 128 -22.21 -10.73 -14.39
N SER A 129 -21.30 -11.40 -15.11
CA SER A 129 -20.36 -12.35 -14.49
C SER A 129 -19.40 -11.70 -13.50
N HIS A 130 -19.32 -10.38 -13.48
CA HIS A 130 -18.53 -9.59 -12.54
C HIS A 130 -19.37 -8.96 -11.40
N ALA A 131 -20.51 -9.51 -11.04
CA ALA A 131 -21.43 -8.94 -10.04
C ALA A 131 -20.92 -9.07 -8.61
N VAL A 132 -20.34 -10.21 -8.25
CA VAL A 132 -19.66 -10.47 -6.97
C VAL A 132 -18.23 -10.92 -7.24
N GLN A 133 -17.29 -10.48 -6.40
CA GLN A 133 -15.87 -10.81 -6.54
C GLN A 133 -15.19 -11.00 -5.18
N TYR A 134 -14.23 -11.93 -5.15
CA TYR A 134 -13.26 -12.11 -4.08
C TYR A 134 -11.90 -11.56 -4.48
N ILE A 135 -11.19 -10.98 -3.53
CA ILE A 135 -9.78 -10.55 -3.62
C ILE A 135 -9.02 -10.90 -2.35
N SER A 136 -7.69 -11.00 -2.46
CA SER A 136 -6.78 -11.18 -1.32
C SER A 136 -5.52 -10.34 -1.53
N HIS A 137 -5.47 -9.19 -0.89
CA HIS A 137 -4.36 -8.26 -0.99
C HIS A 137 -3.17 -8.64 -0.11
N PRO A 138 -1.92 -8.30 -0.56
CA PRO A 138 -1.57 -7.59 -1.80
C PRO A 138 -1.45 -8.50 -3.02
N ALA A 139 -1.34 -9.83 -2.83
CA ALA A 139 -0.91 -10.74 -3.90
C ALA A 139 -1.99 -11.02 -4.97
N ASN A 140 -3.26 -11.07 -4.57
CA ASN A 140 -4.36 -11.50 -5.43
C ASN A 140 -5.36 -10.35 -5.65
N THR A 141 -4.94 -9.33 -6.40
CA THR A 141 -5.82 -8.23 -6.80
C THR A 141 -6.85 -8.70 -7.82
N TRP A 142 -7.95 -7.94 -8.00
CA TRP A 142 -8.98 -8.30 -8.98
C TRP A 142 -8.44 -8.39 -10.40
N GLN A 143 -7.49 -7.51 -10.78
CA GLN A 143 -6.85 -7.54 -12.10
C GLN A 143 -6.10 -8.84 -12.32
N ARG A 144 -5.29 -9.21 -11.34
CA ARG A 144 -4.48 -10.44 -11.40
C ARG A 144 -5.37 -11.68 -11.44
N LEU A 145 -6.35 -11.78 -10.56
CA LEU A 145 -7.28 -12.92 -10.53
C LEU A 145 -8.05 -13.07 -11.83
N ARG A 146 -8.50 -11.95 -12.42
CA ARG A 146 -9.20 -11.98 -13.71
C ARG A 146 -8.28 -12.39 -14.86
N ALA A 147 -7.03 -11.92 -14.87
CA ALA A 147 -6.06 -12.26 -15.91
C ALA A 147 -5.57 -13.72 -15.83
N GLU A 148 -5.23 -14.20 -14.62
CA GLU A 148 -4.63 -15.51 -14.41
C GLU A 148 -5.67 -16.63 -14.23
N ARG A 149 -6.85 -16.30 -13.68
CA ARG A 149 -7.92 -17.24 -13.32
C ARG A 149 -9.29 -16.70 -13.69
N PRO A 150 -9.56 -16.43 -14.98
CA PRO A 150 -10.78 -15.78 -15.43
C PRO A 150 -12.03 -16.55 -14.98
N GLY A 151 -13.01 -15.82 -14.41
CA GLY A 151 -14.29 -16.36 -13.96
C GLY A 151 -14.24 -17.25 -12.73
N GLN A 152 -13.08 -17.50 -12.10
CA GLN A 152 -13.00 -18.34 -10.89
C GLN A 152 -13.36 -17.56 -9.62
N PHE A 153 -12.93 -16.30 -9.52
CA PHE A 153 -13.05 -15.46 -8.33
C PHE A 153 -14.08 -14.33 -8.48
N GLU A 154 -14.86 -14.37 -9.54
CA GLU A 154 -15.97 -13.45 -9.78
C GLU A 154 -17.10 -14.20 -10.49
N GLN A 155 -18.37 -13.85 -10.17
CA GLN A 155 -19.54 -14.54 -10.69
C GLN A 155 -20.75 -13.61 -10.79
N ALA A 156 -21.74 -14.03 -11.58
CA ALA A 156 -23.08 -13.46 -11.58
C ALA A 156 -23.84 -13.81 -10.29
N ILE A 157 -24.84 -13.03 -9.94
CA ILE A 157 -25.75 -13.32 -8.83
C ILE A 157 -27.11 -13.71 -9.40
N GLU A 158 -27.57 -14.91 -9.05
CA GLU A 158 -28.85 -15.45 -9.52
C GLU A 158 -29.77 -15.83 -8.34
N PRO A 159 -31.01 -15.30 -8.28
CA PRO A 159 -31.55 -14.24 -9.15
C PRO A 159 -30.90 -12.88 -8.86
N PRO A 160 -30.74 -12.00 -9.89
CA PRO A 160 -30.04 -10.74 -9.74
C PRO A 160 -30.82 -9.76 -8.88
N PRO A 161 -30.21 -9.18 -7.82
CA PRO A 161 -30.86 -8.16 -7.01
C PRO A 161 -31.18 -6.88 -7.81
N ASP A 162 -32.02 -6.02 -7.25
CA ASP A 162 -32.19 -4.66 -7.74
C ASP A 162 -30.95 -3.83 -7.36
N PRO A 163 -30.23 -3.22 -8.32
CA PRO A 163 -28.97 -2.52 -8.06
C PRO A 163 -29.11 -1.28 -7.18
N ASN A 164 -30.32 -0.69 -7.10
CA ASN A 164 -30.60 0.52 -6.31
C ASN A 164 -31.28 0.21 -4.97
N ARG A 165 -31.54 -1.06 -4.68
CA ARG A 165 -32.15 -1.49 -3.43
C ARG A 165 -31.15 -2.18 -2.53
N ARG A 166 -31.47 -2.21 -1.25
CA ARG A 166 -30.69 -2.95 -0.25
C ARG A 166 -30.84 -4.46 -0.51
N PHE A 167 -29.71 -5.18 -0.44
CA PHE A 167 -29.65 -6.64 -0.54
C PHE A 167 -28.91 -7.22 0.65
N HIS A 168 -29.23 -8.45 1.01
CA HIS A 168 -28.59 -9.18 2.08
C HIS A 168 -27.45 -10.06 1.54
N ALA A 169 -26.26 -9.98 2.14
CA ALA A 169 -25.14 -10.86 1.85
C ALA A 169 -24.81 -11.71 3.08
N ARG A 170 -24.61 -13.00 2.88
CA ARG A 170 -24.10 -13.95 3.86
C ARG A 170 -22.80 -14.56 3.31
N ILE A 171 -21.69 -14.29 3.99
CA ILE A 171 -20.35 -14.75 3.65
C ILE A 171 -19.96 -15.84 4.66
N VAL A 172 -19.64 -17.03 4.18
CA VAL A 172 -19.25 -18.18 5.00
C VAL A 172 -17.77 -18.45 4.80
N LEU A 173 -17.02 -18.41 5.88
CA LEU A 173 -15.59 -18.73 5.94
C LEU A 173 -15.44 -20.08 6.66
N ALA A 174 -15.09 -21.13 5.95
CA ALA A 174 -14.98 -22.46 6.53
C ALA A 174 -14.09 -23.40 5.72
N GLY A 175 -13.19 -24.11 6.39
CA GLY A 175 -12.37 -25.16 5.77
C GLY A 175 -11.50 -24.67 4.61
N GLY A 176 -10.97 -23.44 4.69
CA GLY A 176 -10.16 -22.83 3.64
C GLY A 176 -10.95 -22.41 2.39
N ARG A 177 -12.26 -22.22 2.53
CA ARG A 177 -13.15 -21.75 1.45
C ARG A 177 -13.96 -20.53 1.88
N VAL A 178 -14.30 -19.73 0.88
CA VAL A 178 -15.17 -18.55 1.00
C VAL A 178 -16.40 -18.79 0.13
N GLU A 179 -17.58 -18.79 0.74
CA GLU A 179 -18.85 -18.93 0.03
C GLU A 179 -19.74 -17.71 0.29
N VAL A 180 -20.36 -17.21 -0.77
CA VAL A 180 -21.18 -16.00 -0.72
C VAL A 180 -22.60 -16.31 -1.17
N PHE A 181 -23.56 -16.00 -0.32
CA PHE A 181 -24.99 -16.16 -0.60
C PHE A 181 -25.67 -14.79 -0.59
N VAL A 182 -26.55 -14.54 -1.53
CA VAL A 182 -27.26 -13.27 -1.66
C VAL A 182 -28.77 -13.49 -1.52
N ASN A 183 -29.43 -12.65 -0.71
CA ASN A 183 -30.88 -12.66 -0.46
C ASN A 183 -31.44 -14.04 -0.07
N GLY A 184 -30.70 -14.82 0.72
CA GLY A 184 -31.13 -16.13 1.20
C GLY A 184 -31.15 -17.23 0.14
N ALA A 185 -30.42 -17.05 -0.98
CA ALA A 185 -30.30 -18.09 -2.01
C ALA A 185 -29.79 -19.42 -1.42
N ALA A 186 -30.35 -20.54 -1.89
CA ALA A 186 -29.96 -21.86 -1.43
C ALA A 186 -28.57 -22.32 -1.93
N LYS A 187 -28.12 -21.75 -3.06
CA LYS A 187 -26.81 -22.00 -3.64
C LYS A 187 -25.95 -20.74 -3.52
N PRO A 188 -24.62 -20.88 -3.29
CA PRO A 188 -23.76 -19.73 -3.26
C PRO A 188 -23.68 -19.05 -4.64
N SER A 189 -23.68 -17.71 -4.65
CA SER A 189 -23.38 -16.91 -5.84
C SER A 189 -21.89 -16.92 -6.17
N LEU A 190 -21.03 -17.15 -5.18
CA LEU A 190 -19.58 -17.34 -5.34
C LEU A 190 -19.11 -18.40 -4.35
N SER A 191 -18.24 -19.32 -4.78
CA SER A 191 -17.60 -20.33 -3.93
C SER A 191 -16.16 -20.51 -4.39
N VAL A 192 -15.19 -20.05 -3.59
CA VAL A 192 -13.78 -19.97 -3.96
C VAL A 192 -12.89 -20.49 -2.84
N ASP A 193 -11.64 -20.83 -3.19
CA ASP A 193 -10.61 -21.08 -2.19
C ASP A 193 -10.17 -19.77 -1.54
N ASP A 194 -9.94 -19.83 -0.24
CA ASP A 194 -9.31 -18.78 0.54
C ASP A 194 -7.83 -18.67 0.16
N LEU A 195 -7.45 -17.58 -0.52
CA LEU A 195 -6.09 -17.30 -0.98
C LEU A 195 -5.27 -16.45 -0.01
N GLY A 196 -5.86 -16.00 1.08
CA GLY A 196 -5.20 -15.14 2.06
C GLY A 196 -4.02 -15.83 2.74
N ALA A 197 -2.93 -15.10 2.91
CA ALA A 197 -1.79 -15.55 3.72
C ALA A 197 -2.16 -15.56 5.22
N ALA A 198 -2.94 -14.59 5.66
CA ALA A 198 -3.52 -14.57 7.01
C ALA A 198 -4.80 -15.43 7.02
N LYS A 199 -4.92 -16.33 8.01
CA LYS A 199 -6.09 -17.20 8.19
C LYS A 199 -6.95 -16.75 9.38
N SER A 200 -6.67 -15.58 9.91
CA SER A 200 -7.48 -14.89 10.92
C SER A 200 -7.11 -13.41 10.90
N GLY A 201 -8.04 -12.55 11.30
CA GLY A 201 -7.81 -11.11 11.36
C GLY A 201 -9.10 -10.34 11.63
N GLY A 202 -9.02 -9.03 11.53
CA GLY A 202 -10.15 -8.13 11.70
C GLY A 202 -11.23 -8.30 10.63
N VAL A 203 -12.36 -7.65 10.86
CA VAL A 203 -13.45 -7.50 9.89
C VAL A 203 -13.64 -6.03 9.60
N ALA A 204 -13.86 -5.66 8.33
CA ALA A 204 -14.04 -4.27 7.94
C ALA A 204 -15.20 -4.08 6.95
N LEU A 205 -15.87 -2.94 7.05
CA LEU A 205 -16.72 -2.41 5.99
C LEU A 205 -15.80 -1.84 4.91
N TRP A 206 -15.95 -2.31 3.67
CA TRP A 206 -15.03 -1.98 2.58
C TRP A 206 -15.75 -1.33 1.39
N VAL A 207 -15.15 -0.30 0.82
CA VAL A 207 -15.56 0.29 -0.46
C VAL A 207 -14.34 0.56 -1.34
N GLY A 208 -14.51 0.31 -2.63
CA GLY A 208 -13.46 0.47 -3.63
C GLY A 208 -13.30 1.90 -4.12
N ASN A 209 -12.33 2.10 -5.01
CA ASN A 209 -11.99 3.39 -5.61
C ASN A 209 -13.22 4.12 -6.18
N GLY A 210 -13.38 5.38 -5.80
CA GLY A 210 -14.46 6.24 -6.30
C GLY A 210 -15.86 5.84 -5.84
N SER A 211 -16.00 4.93 -4.88
CA SER A 211 -17.26 4.33 -4.47
C SER A 211 -17.69 4.76 -3.08
N ASP A 212 -18.99 4.94 -2.94
CA ASP A 212 -19.70 5.05 -1.67
C ASP A 212 -20.45 3.74 -1.38
N GLY A 213 -20.98 3.61 -0.17
CA GLY A 213 -21.79 2.46 0.20
C GLY A 213 -22.47 2.61 1.56
N THR A 214 -23.55 1.86 1.76
CA THR A 214 -24.25 1.81 3.03
C THR A 214 -24.37 0.38 3.55
N PHE A 215 -24.20 0.23 4.86
CA PHE A 215 -24.11 -1.03 5.59
C PHE A 215 -25.08 -1.01 6.75
N ALA A 216 -25.84 -2.08 6.93
CA ALA A 216 -26.77 -2.25 8.04
C ALA A 216 -26.82 -3.71 8.49
N ASN A 217 -27.42 -3.98 9.65
CA ASN A 217 -27.69 -5.31 10.16
C ASN A 217 -26.48 -6.26 10.14
N LEU A 218 -25.28 -5.70 10.41
CA LEU A 218 -24.05 -6.49 10.45
C LEU A 218 -24.11 -7.47 11.63
N ARG A 219 -23.89 -8.74 11.32
CA ARG A 219 -23.83 -9.83 12.29
C ARG A 219 -22.66 -10.73 11.93
N ILE A 220 -21.83 -11.03 12.90
CA ILE A 220 -20.68 -11.92 12.75
C ILE A 220 -20.87 -13.08 13.71
N THR A 221 -20.94 -14.30 13.19
CA THR A 221 -21.06 -15.51 13.98
C THR A 221 -19.78 -16.32 13.80
N PRO A 222 -18.81 -16.19 14.71
CA PRO A 222 -17.60 -17.01 14.65
C PRO A 222 -17.97 -18.49 14.75
N ARG A 223 -17.32 -19.33 13.98
CA ARG A 223 -17.40 -20.77 14.18
C ARG A 223 -16.53 -21.11 15.39
N ALA A 224 -17.07 -21.84 16.34
CA ALA A 224 -16.26 -22.29 17.47
C ALA A 224 -15.11 -23.17 16.95
N PRO A 225 -13.85 -22.85 17.26
CA PRO A 225 -12.74 -23.70 16.87
C PRO A 225 -12.91 -25.07 17.53
N ALA A 226 -12.58 -26.13 16.80
CA ALA A 226 -12.49 -27.48 17.36
C ALA A 226 -11.21 -27.55 18.23
N GLY A 227 -11.27 -26.99 19.44
CA GLY A 227 -10.14 -26.89 20.37
C GLY A 227 -9.97 -25.47 20.93
N PRO A 228 -9.05 -25.24 21.86
CA PRO A 228 -8.68 -23.90 22.29
C PRO A 228 -8.23 -23.10 21.06
N PRO A 229 -8.57 -21.78 20.97
CA PRO A 229 -8.17 -20.96 19.82
C PRO A 229 -6.65 -21.08 19.63
N PRO A 230 -6.16 -21.29 18.39
CA PRO A 230 -4.73 -21.28 18.15
C PRO A 230 -4.20 -19.96 18.71
N ALA A 231 -3.14 -20.04 19.51
CA ALA A 231 -2.47 -18.87 20.03
C ALA A 231 -2.21 -17.94 18.85
N SER A 232 -2.65 -16.67 18.92
CA SER A 232 -2.47 -15.72 17.84
C SER A 232 -1.04 -15.80 17.31
N THR A 233 -0.86 -16.08 16.01
CA THR A 233 0.47 -16.18 15.38
C THR A 233 1.11 -14.83 15.17
N GLN A 234 0.37 -13.72 15.45
CA GLN A 234 0.90 -12.39 15.35
C GLN A 234 2.19 -12.24 16.15
N ASN A 235 3.23 -11.77 15.49
CA ASN A 235 4.43 -11.31 16.17
C ASN A 235 4.16 -9.98 16.89
N ILE A 236 5.14 -9.49 17.65
CA ILE A 236 4.97 -8.28 18.48
C ILE A 236 4.62 -7.04 17.64
N PHE A 237 5.16 -6.91 16.41
CA PHE A 237 4.89 -5.78 15.53
C PHE A 237 3.46 -5.82 14.99
N GLN A 238 3.02 -6.97 14.50
CA GLN A 238 1.65 -7.19 14.02
C GLN A 238 0.61 -6.98 15.13
N ALA A 239 0.87 -7.53 16.32
CA ALA A 239 -0.01 -7.34 17.46
C ALA A 239 -0.07 -5.87 17.90
N SER A 240 1.05 -5.14 17.83
CA SER A 240 1.11 -3.72 18.17
C SER A 240 0.39 -2.85 17.14
N SER A 241 0.54 -3.14 15.84
CA SER A 241 -0.13 -2.37 14.77
C SER A 241 -1.65 -2.56 14.77
N THR A 242 -2.13 -3.75 15.11
CA THR A 242 -3.58 -4.05 15.14
C THR A 242 -4.24 -3.70 16.49
N GLY A 243 -3.49 -3.22 17.47
CA GLY A 243 -4.02 -2.92 18.81
C GLY A 243 -4.40 -4.18 19.61
N ASN A 244 -3.91 -5.36 19.23
CA ASN A 244 -4.17 -6.61 19.94
C ASN A 244 -3.41 -6.66 21.28
N LEU A 245 -3.88 -5.84 22.23
CA LEU A 245 -3.25 -5.68 23.55
C LEU A 245 -3.10 -7.00 24.29
N ALA A 246 -4.06 -7.92 24.17
CA ALA A 246 -3.99 -9.24 24.81
C ALA A 246 -2.79 -10.03 24.29
N ARG A 247 -2.57 -10.02 22.95
CA ARG A 247 -1.43 -10.70 22.33
C ARG A 247 -0.11 -10.00 22.66
N VAL A 248 -0.07 -8.66 22.64
CA VAL A 248 1.12 -7.87 23.06
C VAL A 248 1.51 -8.23 24.49
N ARG A 249 0.54 -8.32 25.42
CA ARG A 249 0.78 -8.73 26.82
C ARG A 249 1.38 -10.12 26.87
N ALA A 250 0.74 -11.10 26.23
CA ALA A 250 1.22 -12.49 26.23
C ALA A 250 2.64 -12.64 25.69
N LEU A 251 2.97 -11.90 24.62
CA LEU A 251 4.30 -11.91 24.02
C LEU A 251 5.35 -11.27 24.95
N VAL A 252 5.04 -10.12 25.52
CA VAL A 252 5.96 -9.40 26.43
C VAL A 252 6.14 -10.12 27.76
N GLU A 253 5.11 -10.81 28.26
CA GLU A 253 5.20 -11.64 29.48
C GLU A 253 6.07 -12.87 29.23
N ALA A 254 6.00 -13.47 28.04
CA ALA A 254 6.85 -14.60 27.65
C ALA A 254 8.30 -14.17 27.36
N ASP A 255 8.50 -13.00 26.74
CA ASP A 255 9.81 -12.42 26.47
C ASP A 255 9.79 -10.89 26.61
N PRO A 256 10.20 -10.36 27.76
CA PRO A 256 10.25 -8.91 28.02
C PRO A 256 11.14 -8.11 27.06
N GLN A 257 12.11 -8.75 26.38
CA GLN A 257 12.97 -8.06 25.41
C GLN A 257 12.21 -7.61 24.15
N LEU A 258 11.08 -8.24 23.87
CA LEU A 258 10.22 -7.89 22.74
C LEU A 258 9.70 -6.45 22.78
N VAL A 259 9.63 -5.82 23.96
CA VAL A 259 9.30 -4.39 24.09
C VAL A 259 10.26 -3.50 23.30
N ARG A 260 11.52 -3.91 23.19
CA ARG A 260 12.60 -3.21 22.49
C ARG A 260 13.02 -3.89 21.20
N ALA A 261 12.27 -4.89 20.75
CA ALA A 261 12.55 -5.56 19.49
C ALA A 261 12.65 -4.55 18.35
N ARG A 262 13.56 -4.79 17.43
CA ARG A 262 13.74 -3.97 16.23
C ARG A 262 13.61 -4.85 14.99
N ASN A 263 12.84 -4.40 14.02
CA ASN A 263 12.92 -4.98 12.69
C ASN A 263 14.20 -4.46 11.99
N PRO A 264 14.56 -4.94 10.79
CA PRO A 264 15.74 -4.50 10.06
C PRO A 264 15.83 -2.98 9.87
N ASN A 265 14.69 -2.28 9.73
CA ASN A 265 14.62 -0.80 9.64
C ASN A 265 14.77 -0.08 10.99
N GLY A 266 15.02 -0.80 12.08
CA GLY A 266 15.07 -0.24 13.42
C GLY A 266 13.69 0.14 14.00
N PHE A 267 12.60 -0.18 13.29
CA PHE A 267 11.23 0.05 13.73
C PHE A 267 10.92 -0.84 14.94
N THR A 268 10.26 -0.30 15.94
CA THR A 268 9.96 -1.02 17.19
C THR A 268 8.46 -1.22 17.36
N PRO A 269 8.00 -2.08 18.29
CA PRO A 269 6.58 -2.25 18.55
C PRO A 269 5.82 -0.96 18.86
N ILE A 270 6.47 0.00 19.53
CA ILE A 270 5.82 1.29 19.81
C ILE A 270 5.70 2.17 18.56
N HIS A 271 6.59 2.04 17.56
CA HIS A 271 6.38 2.66 16.26
C HIS A 271 5.16 2.05 15.56
N ALA A 272 5.01 0.71 15.62
CA ALA A 272 3.86 0.03 15.02
C ALA A 272 2.54 0.46 15.67
N ALA A 273 2.52 0.61 16.99
CA ALA A 273 1.36 1.14 17.70
C ALA A 273 1.07 2.60 17.33
N ALA A 274 2.11 3.43 17.17
CA ALA A 274 2.00 4.85 16.83
C ALA A 274 1.47 5.06 15.41
N LEU A 275 1.95 4.26 14.43
CA LEU A 275 1.51 4.32 13.04
C LEU A 275 -0.01 4.19 12.88
N TYR A 276 -0.64 3.37 13.73
CA TYR A 276 -2.06 3.09 13.69
C TYR A 276 -2.85 3.69 14.87
N GLY A 277 -2.26 4.61 15.63
CA GLY A 277 -2.93 5.29 16.74
C GLY A 277 -3.33 4.38 17.90
N GLN A 278 -2.68 3.22 18.08
CA GLN A 278 -3.04 2.19 19.04
C GLN A 278 -2.64 2.60 20.48
N ARG A 279 -3.37 3.56 21.06
CA ARG A 279 -3.06 4.19 22.34
C ARG A 279 -2.92 3.18 23.47
N GLY A 280 -3.87 2.26 23.66
CA GLY A 280 -3.81 1.28 24.75
C GLY A 280 -2.59 0.35 24.67
N THR A 281 -2.16 0.00 23.44
CA THR A 281 -0.92 -0.76 23.22
C THR A 281 0.31 0.07 23.51
N ALA A 282 0.35 1.32 23.07
CA ALA A 282 1.45 2.23 23.36
C ALA A 282 1.59 2.50 24.87
N GLU A 283 0.48 2.73 25.60
CA GLU A 283 0.46 2.86 27.07
C GLU A 283 1.09 1.64 27.75
N TYR A 284 0.71 0.44 27.32
CA TYR A 284 1.28 -0.79 27.88
C TYR A 284 2.77 -0.92 27.57
N LEU A 285 3.18 -0.67 26.34
CA LEU A 285 4.60 -0.74 25.93
C LEU A 285 5.45 0.27 26.70
N LEU A 286 4.97 1.51 26.89
CA LEU A 286 5.63 2.54 27.71
C LEU A 286 5.78 2.07 29.17
N ALA A 287 4.72 1.53 29.77
CA ALA A 287 4.74 0.98 31.13
C ALA A 287 5.72 -0.20 31.27
N LYS A 288 6.03 -0.89 30.18
CA LYS A 288 7.04 -1.97 30.11
C LYS A 288 8.43 -1.49 29.71
N GLY A 289 8.64 -0.17 29.59
CA GLY A 289 9.95 0.45 29.36
C GLY A 289 10.31 0.59 27.87
N ALA A 290 9.33 0.71 26.98
CA ALA A 290 9.57 1.19 25.63
C ALA A 290 10.04 2.66 25.67
N ASP A 291 11.03 2.99 24.87
CA ASP A 291 11.49 4.37 24.70
C ASP A 291 10.56 5.12 23.74
N PRO A 292 9.84 6.19 24.19
CA PRO A 292 8.97 6.98 23.33
C PRO A 292 9.72 7.77 22.26
N ASN A 293 11.04 7.92 22.39
CA ASN A 293 11.91 8.70 21.51
C ASN A 293 12.90 7.84 20.73
N VAL A 294 12.69 6.53 20.70
CA VAL A 294 13.52 5.63 19.91
C VAL A 294 13.45 6.01 18.43
N VAL A 295 14.60 6.08 17.75
CA VAL A 295 14.68 6.45 16.32
C VAL A 295 14.79 5.20 15.46
N ALA A 296 13.94 5.10 14.46
CA ALA A 296 14.04 4.14 13.37
C ALA A 296 14.73 4.80 12.17
N LYS A 297 15.48 3.98 11.40
CA LYS A 297 16.39 4.47 10.34
C LYS A 297 15.69 5.37 9.31
N HIS A 298 14.46 4.99 8.89
CA HIS A 298 13.74 5.67 7.81
C HIS A 298 12.42 6.32 8.26
N SER A 299 12.12 6.32 9.56
CA SER A 299 10.80 6.74 10.05
C SER A 299 10.85 7.76 11.19
N GLY A 300 12.05 8.11 11.67
CA GLY A 300 12.19 8.99 12.81
C GLY A 300 11.74 8.35 14.13
N THR A 301 11.12 9.12 15.02
CA THR A 301 10.54 8.63 16.28
C THR A 301 9.12 8.08 16.06
N PRO A 302 8.55 7.32 17.03
CA PRO A 302 7.15 6.93 16.95
C PRO A 302 6.18 8.12 16.81
N LEU A 303 6.55 9.30 17.34
CA LEU A 303 5.77 10.52 17.20
C LEU A 303 5.79 11.05 15.76
N ASP A 304 6.92 10.98 15.06
CA ASP A 304 7.02 11.32 13.64
C ASP A 304 6.09 10.42 12.82
N VAL A 305 6.17 9.11 13.06
CA VAL A 305 5.32 8.09 12.39
C VAL A 305 3.83 8.36 12.60
N ALA A 306 3.42 8.66 13.84
CA ALA A 306 2.02 8.98 14.14
C ALA A 306 1.55 10.25 13.43
N CYS A 307 2.40 11.28 13.38
CA CYS A 307 2.10 12.55 12.71
C CYS A 307 1.92 12.36 11.21
N GLU A 308 2.84 11.69 10.55
CA GLU A 308 2.77 11.43 9.10
C GLU A 308 1.58 10.51 8.74
N ALA A 309 1.18 9.63 9.66
CA ALA A 309 -0.02 8.80 9.50
C ALA A 309 -1.33 9.54 9.83
N GLY A 310 -1.28 10.82 10.20
CA GLY A 310 -2.47 11.63 10.51
C GLY A 310 -3.14 11.30 11.84
N GLN A 311 -2.46 10.64 12.77
CA GLN A 311 -3.01 10.21 14.08
C GLN A 311 -3.05 11.38 15.10
N THR A 312 -3.81 12.42 14.83
CA THR A 312 -3.76 13.71 15.57
C THR A 312 -4.01 13.59 17.06
N GLU A 313 -5.00 12.77 17.47
CA GLU A 313 -5.30 12.55 18.90
C GLU A 313 -4.17 11.77 19.59
N PHE A 314 -3.65 10.74 18.91
CA PHE A 314 -2.51 9.98 19.41
C PHE A 314 -1.28 10.87 19.55
N VAL A 315 -0.98 11.72 18.58
CA VAL A 315 0.14 12.69 18.60
C VAL A 315 0.04 13.58 19.86
N SER A 316 -1.12 14.20 20.08
CA SER A 316 -1.34 15.08 21.23
C SER A 316 -1.15 14.35 22.56
N TRP A 317 -1.73 13.16 22.67
CA TRP A 317 -1.56 12.32 23.87
C TRP A 317 -0.10 11.88 24.04
N PHE A 318 0.55 11.42 22.96
CA PHE A 318 1.89 10.84 23.04
C PHE A 318 2.95 11.89 23.41
N GLN A 319 2.76 13.16 22.97
CA GLN A 319 3.58 14.28 23.43
C GLN A 319 3.46 14.49 24.95
N SER A 320 2.25 14.33 25.52
CA SER A 320 2.05 14.40 26.97
C SER A 320 2.78 13.28 27.73
N GLN A 321 3.14 12.19 27.06
CA GLN A 321 3.97 11.09 27.60
C GLN A 321 5.48 11.34 27.44
N GLY A 322 5.91 12.52 26.99
CA GLY A 322 7.31 12.89 26.80
C GLY A 322 7.88 12.51 25.44
N ALA A 323 7.04 12.06 24.49
CA ALA A 323 7.46 11.82 23.12
C ALA A 323 7.84 13.14 22.42
N ARG A 324 8.87 13.10 21.61
CA ARG A 324 9.42 14.23 20.88
C ARG A 324 9.56 13.88 19.40
N PHE A 325 9.36 14.87 18.56
CA PHE A 325 9.70 14.77 17.15
C PHE A 325 11.22 14.68 16.93
N THR A 326 11.63 13.99 15.88
CA THR A 326 12.97 14.14 15.35
C THR A 326 13.18 15.59 14.91
N PRO A 327 14.29 16.24 15.31
CA PRO A 327 14.60 17.59 14.84
C PRO A 327 14.72 17.61 13.30
N ILE A 328 14.04 18.55 12.66
CA ILE A 328 14.18 18.74 11.21
C ILE A 328 15.60 19.27 10.93
N ARG A 329 16.33 18.53 10.12
CA ARG A 329 17.63 18.91 9.59
C ARG A 329 17.66 18.49 8.14
N PHE A 330 18.42 19.24 7.33
CA PHE A 330 18.61 18.93 5.93
C PHE A 330 20.10 18.82 5.63
N ASP A 331 20.46 17.82 4.84
CA ASP A 331 21.79 17.75 4.24
C ASP A 331 21.74 18.45 2.89
N VAL A 332 22.44 19.57 2.78
CA VAL A 332 22.44 20.41 1.58
C VAL A 332 23.73 20.21 0.80
N THR A 333 23.58 19.83 -0.45
CA THR A 333 24.69 19.69 -1.41
C THR A 333 24.53 20.71 -2.54
N GLN A 334 25.59 21.47 -2.84
CA GLN A 334 25.63 22.30 -4.05
C GLN A 334 25.94 21.38 -5.23
N VAL A 335 24.95 21.15 -6.10
CA VAL A 335 25.08 20.26 -7.26
C VAL A 335 25.69 20.99 -8.46
N ALA A 336 25.26 22.22 -8.67
CA ALA A 336 25.77 23.13 -9.70
C ALA A 336 25.51 24.59 -9.31
N PRO A 337 26.04 25.60 -10.00
CA PRO A 337 25.66 26.98 -9.76
C PRO A 337 24.13 27.15 -9.78
N ALA A 338 23.58 27.77 -8.74
CA ALA A 338 22.15 27.96 -8.50
C ALA A 338 21.32 26.66 -8.27
N ILE A 339 21.89 25.47 -8.29
CA ILE A 339 21.18 24.21 -8.03
C ILE A 339 21.70 23.54 -6.77
N ARG A 340 20.80 23.24 -5.84
CA ARG A 340 21.09 22.53 -4.60
C ARG A 340 20.20 21.32 -4.47
N ARG A 341 20.78 20.22 -3.98
CA ARG A 341 20.03 19.08 -3.48
C ARG A 341 19.88 19.21 -1.97
N VAL A 342 18.66 19.04 -1.51
CA VAL A 342 18.27 19.02 -0.09
C VAL A 342 17.82 17.60 0.22
N ALA A 343 18.60 16.86 1.00
CA ALA A 343 18.27 15.52 1.42
C ALA A 343 17.74 15.52 2.84
N PHE A 344 16.74 14.72 3.07
CA PHE A 344 16.23 14.44 4.41
C PHE A 344 17.09 13.33 5.03
N PRO A 345 17.72 13.54 6.20
CA PRO A 345 18.59 12.53 6.81
C PRO A 345 17.81 11.40 7.49
N TRP A 346 16.50 11.43 7.45
CA TRP A 346 15.58 10.45 8.01
C TRP A 346 14.31 10.33 7.15
N GLY A 347 13.46 9.38 7.47
CA GLY A 347 12.28 9.05 6.66
C GLY A 347 12.68 8.27 5.41
N MET A 348 12.02 8.52 4.30
CA MET A 348 12.31 7.86 3.03
C MET A 348 13.65 8.31 2.41
N MET A 349 14.33 9.30 3.02
CA MET A 349 15.61 9.83 2.57
C MET A 349 15.59 10.31 1.11
N ASN A 350 14.43 10.85 0.69
CA ASN A 350 14.26 11.40 -0.65
C ASN A 350 14.99 12.74 -0.82
N ASN A 351 15.32 13.06 -2.05
CA ASN A 351 15.97 14.28 -2.43
C ASN A 351 14.97 15.31 -2.93
N VAL A 352 15.18 16.56 -2.55
CA VAL A 352 14.49 17.74 -3.08
C VAL A 352 15.53 18.56 -3.83
N VAL A 353 15.26 18.93 -5.08
CA VAL A 353 16.18 19.77 -5.85
C VAL A 353 15.64 21.20 -5.93
N VAL A 354 16.49 22.16 -5.62
CA VAL A 354 16.14 23.59 -5.63
C VAL A 354 17.01 24.32 -6.63
N PHE A 355 16.38 24.84 -7.67
CA PHE A 355 17.00 25.82 -8.57
C PHE A 355 16.65 27.23 -8.10
N SER A 356 17.67 28.02 -7.75
CA SER A 356 17.53 29.43 -7.33
C SER A 356 17.55 30.32 -8.53
N GLY A 357 16.37 30.59 -9.10
CA GLY A 357 16.23 31.44 -10.27
C GLY A 357 16.22 32.95 -9.97
N SER A 358 16.33 33.78 -11.00
CA SER A 358 16.35 35.24 -10.90
C SER A 358 15.01 35.86 -10.44
N ASP A 359 13.90 35.13 -10.57
CA ASP A 359 12.53 35.57 -10.26
C ASP A 359 11.79 34.61 -9.30
N GLY A 360 12.54 33.80 -8.58
CA GLY A 360 12.06 32.84 -7.61
C GLY A 360 12.62 31.42 -7.81
N ALA A 361 12.46 30.58 -6.81
CA ALA A 361 12.95 29.22 -6.87
C ALA A 361 11.99 28.29 -7.62
N VAL A 362 12.58 27.35 -8.37
CA VAL A 362 11.91 26.13 -8.83
C VAL A 362 12.34 25.00 -7.90
N VAL A 363 11.37 24.34 -7.27
CA VAL A 363 11.59 23.23 -6.36
C VAL A 363 11.12 21.95 -7.04
N ILE A 364 11.98 20.94 -7.16
CA ILE A 364 11.64 19.64 -7.72
C ILE A 364 11.50 18.67 -6.57
N ASP A 365 10.32 18.08 -6.46
CA ASP A 365 9.80 17.32 -5.34
C ASP A 365 9.79 18.11 -4.01
N THR A 366 9.14 17.58 -2.99
CA THR A 366 8.90 18.38 -1.77
C THR A 366 9.06 17.56 -0.48
N GLY A 367 9.48 16.31 -0.61
CA GLY A 367 9.69 15.44 0.53
C GLY A 367 8.42 14.76 1.02
N PHE A 368 8.61 13.88 2.00
CA PHE A 368 7.56 13.02 2.54
C PHE A 368 6.82 13.62 3.75
N SER A 369 7.32 14.73 4.33
CA SER A 369 6.83 15.25 5.59
C SER A 369 6.25 16.65 5.47
N THR A 370 4.95 16.78 5.76
CA THR A 370 4.28 18.08 5.85
C THR A 370 4.84 18.93 7.00
N ARG A 371 5.39 18.30 8.04
CA ARG A 371 6.02 18.95 9.18
C ARG A 371 7.31 19.69 8.80
N ALA A 372 7.99 19.24 7.74
CA ALA A 372 9.23 19.85 7.27
C ALA A 372 9.00 21.10 6.38
N ILE A 373 7.75 21.39 6.00
CA ILE A 373 7.42 22.50 5.10
C ILE A 373 7.92 23.86 5.61
N PRO A 374 7.69 24.26 6.87
CA PRO A 374 8.15 25.57 7.35
C PRO A 374 9.66 25.73 7.27
N GLU A 375 10.41 24.72 7.70
CA GLU A 375 11.87 24.70 7.71
C GLU A 375 12.44 24.68 6.29
N LEU A 376 11.84 23.90 5.38
CA LEU A 376 12.22 23.88 3.97
C LEU A 376 11.96 25.23 3.29
N LYS A 377 10.82 25.87 3.57
CA LYS A 377 10.53 27.23 3.09
C LYS A 377 11.57 28.23 3.59
N ALA A 378 11.89 28.19 4.88
CA ALA A 378 12.88 29.09 5.49
C ALA A 378 14.27 28.89 4.86
N LEU A 379 14.65 27.63 4.64
CA LEU A 379 15.92 27.28 3.99
C LEU A 379 15.98 27.84 2.55
N ILE A 380 14.95 27.65 1.75
CA ILE A 380 14.88 28.12 0.37
C ILE A 380 14.84 29.64 0.29
N ALA A 381 14.13 30.31 1.21
CA ALA A 381 14.09 31.77 1.27
C ALA A 381 15.47 32.40 1.51
N GLY A 382 16.39 31.68 2.17
CA GLY A 382 17.79 32.08 2.32
C GLY A 382 18.60 32.05 1.02
N TRP A 383 18.09 31.39 -0.03
CA TRP A 383 18.79 31.21 -1.32
C TRP A 383 18.12 31.94 -2.48
N SER A 384 16.84 32.23 -2.37
CA SER A 384 16.06 32.76 -3.49
C SER A 384 15.06 33.82 -3.03
N THR A 385 15.09 34.99 -3.69
CA THR A 385 14.12 36.06 -3.51
C THR A 385 13.37 36.23 -4.84
N PRO A 386 12.05 36.26 -4.86
CA PRO A 386 11.10 36.38 -3.76
C PRO A 386 10.65 35.06 -3.09
N GLY A 387 11.38 33.97 -3.20
CA GLY A 387 11.05 32.68 -2.60
C GLY A 387 10.63 31.64 -3.65
N ILE A 388 9.77 30.69 -3.28
CA ILE A 388 9.33 29.60 -4.18
C ILE A 388 8.33 30.15 -5.19
N LYS A 389 8.58 29.87 -6.46
CA LYS A 389 7.72 30.26 -7.59
C LYS A 389 6.98 29.05 -8.15
N TYR A 390 7.67 27.93 -8.33
CA TYR A 390 7.10 26.71 -8.88
C TYR A 390 7.57 25.48 -8.10
N VAL A 391 6.73 24.45 -8.12
CA VAL A 391 7.05 23.10 -7.67
C VAL A 391 6.86 22.16 -8.86
N VAL A 392 7.83 21.32 -9.13
CA VAL A 392 7.75 20.25 -10.13
C VAL A 392 7.71 18.92 -9.38
N SER A 393 6.68 18.13 -9.56
CA SER A 393 6.65 16.77 -8.99
C SER A 393 7.12 15.77 -10.05
N THR A 394 8.20 15.04 -9.75
CA THR A 394 8.73 14.02 -10.67
C THR A 394 7.74 12.88 -10.87
N HIS A 395 6.98 12.53 -9.85
CA HIS A 395 5.88 11.56 -9.88
C HIS A 395 4.95 11.74 -8.67
N ALA A 396 3.96 10.84 -8.49
CA ALA A 396 2.87 11.05 -7.53
C ALA A 396 3.02 10.28 -6.20
N HIS A 397 4.18 9.68 -5.91
CA HIS A 397 4.37 9.00 -4.63
C HIS A 397 4.43 9.99 -3.45
N GLY A 398 3.93 9.56 -2.29
CA GLY A 398 3.75 10.43 -1.13
C GLY A 398 5.02 11.08 -0.63
N ASP A 399 6.14 10.39 -0.71
CA ASP A 399 7.46 10.89 -0.31
C ASP A 399 8.06 11.94 -1.26
N HIS A 400 7.44 12.19 -2.40
CA HIS A 400 7.81 13.26 -3.35
C HIS A 400 6.82 14.42 -3.33
N VAL A 401 5.54 14.19 -2.98
CA VAL A 401 4.47 15.18 -3.10
C VAL A 401 3.84 15.65 -1.79
N ALA A 402 4.14 15.00 -0.65
CA ALA A 402 3.51 15.34 0.63
C ALA A 402 3.72 16.81 1.02
N GLY A 403 4.86 17.41 0.63
CA GLY A 403 5.17 18.80 0.87
C GLY A 403 4.66 19.78 -0.20
N ASN A 404 3.85 19.37 -1.20
CA ASN A 404 3.41 20.25 -2.30
C ASN A 404 2.66 21.52 -1.85
N ALA A 405 2.14 21.56 -0.62
CA ALA A 405 1.60 22.76 0.01
C ALA A 405 2.66 23.89 0.20
N ILE A 406 3.94 23.61 -0.07
CA ILE A 406 5.00 24.63 -0.14
C ILE A 406 4.82 25.58 -1.34
N ALA A 407 4.16 25.14 -2.42
CA ALA A 407 3.87 25.92 -3.59
C ALA A 407 3.02 27.15 -3.25
N PRO A 408 3.22 28.30 -3.95
CA PRO A 408 2.45 29.50 -3.68
C PRO A 408 0.97 29.39 -4.07
N SER A 409 0.64 28.46 -4.96
CA SER A 409 -0.75 28.10 -5.33
C SER A 409 -0.77 26.70 -5.94
N PRO A 410 -1.93 26.03 -6.01
CA PRO A 410 -2.07 24.75 -6.70
C PRO A 410 -1.65 24.82 -8.18
N GLN A 411 -1.85 25.97 -8.84
CA GLN A 411 -1.44 26.22 -10.24
C GLN A 411 0.08 26.38 -10.38
N ALA A 412 0.83 26.49 -9.32
CA ALA A 412 2.30 26.52 -9.36
C ALA A 412 2.90 25.11 -9.27
N VAL A 413 2.08 24.05 -9.14
CA VAL A 413 2.53 22.65 -9.10
C VAL A 413 2.45 22.06 -10.51
N ILE A 414 3.60 21.63 -11.02
CA ILE A 414 3.78 21.07 -12.37
C ILE A 414 3.96 19.56 -12.24
N THR A 415 3.16 18.81 -12.98
CA THR A 415 3.22 17.34 -13.05
C THR A 415 3.19 16.87 -14.50
N ALA A 416 3.56 15.64 -14.77
CA ALA A 416 3.42 15.06 -16.11
C ALA A 416 1.98 15.16 -16.65
N ALA A 417 0.98 14.93 -15.79
CA ALA A 417 -0.43 15.05 -16.16
C ALA A 417 -0.84 16.48 -16.50
N SER A 418 -0.39 17.47 -15.71
CA SER A 418 -0.69 18.88 -15.99
C SER A 418 -0.04 19.38 -17.28
N LEU A 419 1.16 18.89 -17.61
CA LEU A 419 1.83 19.18 -18.89
C LEU A 419 1.06 18.57 -20.08
N ALA A 420 0.61 17.33 -19.96
CA ALA A 420 -0.13 16.63 -21.01
C ALA A 420 -1.49 17.27 -21.31
N SER A 421 -2.17 17.83 -20.29
CA SER A 421 -3.46 18.51 -20.44
C SER A 421 -3.37 20.00 -20.79
N GLY A 422 -2.16 20.55 -20.92
CA GLY A 422 -1.93 21.98 -21.13
C GLY A 422 -2.04 22.76 -19.81
N HIS A 423 -0.92 22.94 -19.13
CA HIS A 423 -0.86 23.57 -17.81
C HIS A 423 -1.32 25.04 -17.86
N PRO A 424 -2.37 25.43 -17.12
CA PRO A 424 -2.83 26.83 -17.12
C PRO A 424 -1.78 27.74 -16.47
N GLY A 425 -1.37 28.78 -17.16
CA GLY A 425 -0.43 29.78 -16.63
C GLY A 425 1.05 29.48 -16.84
N LEU A 426 1.40 28.38 -17.51
CA LEU A 426 2.78 28.12 -17.95
C LEU A 426 2.90 28.27 -19.47
N SER A 427 3.91 29.03 -19.91
CA SER A 427 4.34 28.99 -21.30
C SER A 427 5.31 27.84 -21.49
N VAL A 428 4.77 26.64 -21.68
CA VAL A 428 5.51 25.42 -21.98
C VAL A 428 5.15 24.97 -23.39
N ALA A 429 6.15 24.65 -24.19
CA ALA A 429 5.94 24.08 -25.52
C ALA A 429 6.54 22.68 -25.59
N ARG A 430 5.75 21.69 -26.02
CA ARG A 430 6.29 20.36 -26.32
C ARG A 430 7.14 20.44 -27.57
N GLU A 431 8.38 20.01 -27.51
CA GLU A 431 9.25 19.90 -28.68
C GLU A 431 8.68 18.86 -29.67
N ALA A 432 8.88 19.07 -30.96
CA ALA A 432 8.39 18.18 -32.00
C ALA A 432 9.19 16.86 -32.05
N GLU A 433 10.47 16.95 -31.71
CA GLU A 433 11.42 15.84 -31.86
C GLU A 433 11.83 15.27 -30.50
N PRO A 434 12.02 13.94 -30.39
CA PRO A 434 12.62 13.32 -29.22
C PRO A 434 14.06 13.82 -29.02
N LEU A 435 14.54 13.74 -27.78
CA LEU A 435 15.96 13.98 -27.50
C LEU A 435 16.78 12.85 -28.09
N LYS A 436 17.75 13.19 -28.96
CA LYS A 436 18.63 12.22 -29.62
C LYS A 436 19.99 12.18 -28.96
N GLY A 437 20.44 10.96 -28.67
CA GLY A 437 21.76 10.69 -28.13
C GLY A 437 22.83 10.52 -29.22
N ARG A 438 24.04 10.35 -28.78
CA ARG A 438 25.25 10.25 -29.62
C ARG A 438 25.24 8.99 -30.53
N SER A 439 24.68 7.89 -30.06
CA SER A 439 24.56 6.64 -30.82
C SER A 439 23.23 6.50 -31.56
N GLY A 440 22.34 7.47 -31.43
CA GLY A 440 21.02 7.47 -32.04
C GLY A 440 19.91 6.93 -31.14
N ARG A 441 20.21 6.59 -29.87
CA ARG A 441 19.19 6.31 -28.86
C ARG A 441 18.38 7.57 -28.58
N THR A 442 17.17 7.43 -28.06
CA THR A 442 16.27 8.57 -27.87
C THR A 442 15.54 8.51 -26.53
N LEU A 443 15.31 9.69 -25.96
CA LEU A 443 14.30 9.89 -24.91
C LEU A 443 13.11 10.67 -25.51
N PRO A 444 11.91 10.57 -24.92
CA PRO A 444 10.72 11.26 -25.40
C PRO A 444 10.95 12.76 -25.62
N ALA A 445 10.19 13.34 -26.54
CA ALA A 445 10.20 14.79 -26.77
C ALA A 445 9.88 15.56 -25.49
N PRO A 446 10.74 16.49 -25.06
CA PRO A 446 10.56 17.23 -23.82
C PRO A 446 9.53 18.35 -23.99
N TYR A 447 9.06 18.86 -22.85
CA TYR A 447 8.47 20.16 -22.76
C TYR A 447 9.58 21.19 -22.48
N ALA A 448 9.80 22.13 -23.40
CA ALA A 448 10.72 23.25 -23.18
C ALA A 448 10.05 24.30 -22.30
N TRP A 449 10.72 24.67 -21.23
CA TRP A 449 10.25 25.64 -20.26
C TRP A 449 11.36 26.60 -19.85
N ARG A 450 11.02 27.89 -19.73
CA ARG A 450 11.93 28.89 -19.23
C ARG A 450 11.44 29.45 -17.91
N ALA A 451 12.23 29.26 -16.85
CA ALA A 451 11.92 29.75 -15.51
C ALA A 451 13.19 30.20 -14.79
N GLY A 452 13.08 31.29 -14.03
CA GLY A 452 14.21 31.80 -13.23
C GLY A 452 15.44 32.18 -14.04
N GLY A 453 15.28 32.48 -15.32
CA GLY A 453 16.38 32.78 -16.25
C GLY A 453 17.06 31.53 -16.84
N ALA A 454 16.66 30.34 -16.48
CA ALA A 454 17.17 29.09 -17.05
C ALA A 454 16.20 28.46 -18.06
N ASP A 455 16.77 27.79 -19.06
CA ASP A 455 16.04 26.85 -19.91
C ASP A 455 16.01 25.50 -19.22
N ILE A 456 14.81 24.95 -19.07
CA ILE A 456 14.54 23.68 -18.38
C ILE A 456 13.82 22.76 -19.36
N LYS A 457 14.21 21.50 -19.41
CA LYS A 457 13.52 20.46 -20.17
C LYS A 457 12.82 19.50 -19.23
N LEU A 458 11.51 19.35 -19.38
CA LEU A 458 10.68 18.41 -18.63
C LEU A 458 10.37 17.23 -19.56
N ILE A 459 10.89 16.05 -19.25
CA ILE A 459 10.86 14.87 -20.13
C ILE A 459 9.97 13.79 -19.49
N PRO A 460 8.74 13.59 -19.97
CA PRO A 460 7.87 12.54 -19.46
C PRO A 460 8.44 11.15 -19.79
N ARG A 461 8.44 10.26 -18.80
CA ARG A 461 8.88 8.86 -18.97
C ARG A 461 7.98 7.89 -18.20
N PRO A 462 6.66 7.86 -18.50
CA PRO A 462 5.71 7.00 -17.79
C PRO A 462 6.00 5.51 -18.00
N GLY A 463 5.62 4.69 -17.03
CA GLY A 463 5.61 3.24 -17.13
C GLY A 463 6.91 2.54 -16.76
N LEU A 464 7.91 3.23 -16.22
CA LEU A 464 9.11 2.61 -15.67
C LEU A 464 9.05 2.43 -14.16
N HIS A 465 8.84 3.53 -13.43
CA HIS A 465 8.65 3.51 -11.99
C HIS A 465 7.18 3.75 -11.62
N SER A 466 6.56 4.74 -12.25
CA SER A 466 5.15 5.09 -12.10
C SER A 466 4.51 5.44 -13.44
N ASP A 467 3.18 5.67 -13.44
CA ASP A 467 2.45 6.11 -14.65
C ASP A 467 2.69 7.58 -15.00
N ALA A 468 3.45 8.33 -14.20
CA ALA A 468 3.58 9.77 -14.31
C ALA A 468 5.02 10.28 -14.11
N ASP A 469 6.03 9.45 -14.40
CA ASP A 469 7.44 9.82 -14.20
C ASP A 469 7.87 10.97 -15.10
N LEU A 470 8.64 11.91 -14.55
CA LEU A 470 9.13 13.12 -15.20
C LEU A 470 10.60 13.35 -14.84
N ILE A 471 11.46 13.45 -15.85
CA ILE A 471 12.86 13.87 -15.71
C ILE A 471 12.92 15.39 -15.84
N VAL A 472 13.69 16.05 -14.99
CA VAL A 472 13.91 17.49 -15.05
C VAL A 472 15.37 17.75 -15.42
N TYR A 473 15.59 18.33 -16.61
CA TYR A 473 16.95 18.60 -17.12
C TYR A 473 17.22 20.08 -17.21
N PHE A 474 18.35 20.51 -16.66
CA PHE A 474 18.92 21.83 -16.72
C PHE A 474 20.13 21.84 -17.70
N PRO A 475 19.95 22.15 -19.00
CA PRO A 475 21.01 21.98 -20.01
C PRO A 475 22.27 22.80 -19.74
N ALA A 476 22.10 24.05 -19.32
CA ALA A 476 23.23 24.94 -19.06
C ALA A 476 24.05 24.52 -17.82
N GLN A 477 23.41 23.94 -16.83
CA GLN A 477 24.05 23.45 -15.60
C GLN A 477 24.49 21.98 -15.70
N ARG A 478 24.03 21.27 -16.75
CA ARG A 478 24.26 19.83 -16.95
C ARG A 478 23.80 18.98 -15.77
N VAL A 479 22.65 19.35 -15.19
CA VAL A 479 22.02 18.62 -14.08
C VAL A 479 20.74 17.95 -14.57
N VAL A 480 20.62 16.65 -14.31
CA VAL A 480 19.47 15.81 -14.66
C VAL A 480 18.88 15.28 -13.37
N ASP A 481 17.73 15.76 -12.97
CA ASP A 481 16.98 15.18 -11.87
C ASP A 481 16.11 14.04 -12.42
N MET A 482 16.37 12.85 -11.93
CA MET A 482 15.78 11.62 -12.42
C MET A 482 14.57 11.17 -11.59
N GLY A 483 14.31 11.82 -10.44
CA GLY A 483 13.36 11.25 -9.46
C GLY A 483 13.66 9.77 -9.22
N ASP A 484 12.63 8.98 -9.02
CA ASP A 484 12.76 7.53 -8.75
C ASP A 484 13.04 6.67 -9.99
N LEU A 485 13.21 7.31 -11.14
CA LEU A 485 13.84 6.65 -12.29
C LEU A 485 15.33 6.34 -12.04
N LEU A 486 15.93 6.88 -10.97
CA LEU A 486 17.25 6.52 -10.48
C LEU A 486 17.22 6.42 -8.94
N LEU A 487 17.58 5.25 -8.42
CA LEU A 487 17.71 4.96 -7.00
C LEU A 487 19.16 4.51 -6.72
N SER A 488 20.07 5.46 -6.62
CA SER A 488 21.53 5.22 -6.73
C SER A 488 22.12 4.22 -5.72
N GLU A 489 21.44 4.00 -4.61
CA GLU A 489 21.88 3.10 -3.52
C GLU A 489 20.79 2.06 -3.14
N SER A 490 19.84 1.81 -4.06
CA SER A 490 18.78 0.83 -3.92
C SER A 490 18.53 0.09 -5.25
N ALA A 491 17.88 -1.07 -5.20
CA ALA A 491 17.42 -1.72 -6.41
C ALA A 491 16.26 -0.90 -7.03
N PRO A 492 16.09 -0.90 -8.35
CA PRO A 492 15.04 -0.10 -9.00
C PRO A 492 13.66 -0.63 -8.62
N ALA A 493 12.69 0.26 -8.49
CA ALA A 493 11.28 -0.09 -8.30
C ALA A 493 10.56 -0.42 -9.62
N ALA A 494 11.28 -0.56 -10.73
CA ALA A 494 10.74 -0.86 -12.06
C ALA A 494 10.14 -2.28 -12.12
N GLN A 495 9.00 -2.43 -12.81
CA GLN A 495 8.39 -3.73 -13.09
C GLN A 495 9.09 -4.43 -14.24
N ASP A 496 9.41 -3.72 -15.32
CA ASP A 496 10.21 -4.20 -16.45
C ASP A 496 11.69 -3.87 -16.24
N LEU A 497 12.43 -4.82 -15.69
CA LEU A 497 13.87 -4.65 -15.41
C LEU A 497 14.71 -4.59 -16.70
N ALA A 498 14.31 -5.26 -17.79
CA ALA A 498 15.02 -5.22 -19.07
C ALA A 498 14.83 -3.86 -19.76
N GLY A 499 13.60 -3.37 -19.77
CA GLY A 499 13.28 -2.02 -20.25
C GLY A 499 13.97 -0.94 -19.41
N TYR A 500 14.11 -1.16 -18.09
CA TYR A 500 14.82 -0.24 -17.20
C TYR A 500 16.33 -0.16 -17.51
N ILE A 501 17.00 -1.28 -17.77
CA ILE A 501 18.41 -1.28 -18.19
C ILE A 501 18.57 -0.56 -19.54
N THR A 502 17.68 -0.82 -20.49
CA THR A 502 17.65 -0.13 -21.78
C THR A 502 17.47 1.38 -21.61
N PHE A 503 16.58 1.79 -20.71
CA PHE A 503 16.39 3.20 -20.37
C PHE A 503 17.65 3.85 -19.79
N LEU A 504 18.40 3.16 -18.93
CA LEU A 504 19.68 3.69 -18.41
C LEU A 504 20.73 3.84 -19.53
N ASP A 505 20.73 2.96 -20.54
CA ASP A 505 21.54 3.12 -21.75
C ASP A 505 21.11 4.34 -22.55
N ASP A 506 19.81 4.58 -22.70
CA ASP A 506 19.28 5.77 -23.40
C ASP A 506 19.69 7.06 -22.67
N VAL A 507 19.58 7.07 -21.33
CA VAL A 507 20.02 8.18 -20.48
C VAL A 507 21.51 8.47 -20.68
N LEU A 508 22.35 7.44 -20.61
CA LEU A 508 23.79 7.57 -20.80
C LEU A 508 24.20 8.03 -22.19
N ASP A 509 23.40 7.77 -23.22
CA ASP A 509 23.66 8.20 -24.58
C ASP A 509 23.16 9.62 -24.86
N VAL A 510 22.01 10.01 -24.30
CA VAL A 510 21.33 11.29 -24.56
C VAL A 510 21.96 12.44 -23.77
N PHE A 511 22.27 12.25 -22.50
CA PHE A 511 22.81 13.33 -21.68
C PHE A 511 24.35 13.47 -21.82
N PRO A 512 24.91 14.67 -21.56
CA PRO A 512 26.36 14.88 -21.60
C PRO A 512 27.13 13.97 -20.64
N GLU A 513 28.35 13.57 -21.01
CA GLU A 513 29.22 12.75 -20.16
C GLU A 513 29.59 13.40 -18.82
N ASP A 514 29.60 14.72 -18.77
CA ASP A 514 29.85 15.52 -17.58
C ASP A 514 28.58 16.00 -16.89
N ALA A 515 27.42 15.37 -17.18
CA ALA A 515 26.19 15.63 -16.46
C ALA A 515 26.22 15.04 -15.04
N THR A 516 25.58 15.75 -14.11
CA THR A 516 25.26 15.24 -12.79
C THR A 516 23.82 14.71 -12.78
N PHE A 517 23.64 13.47 -12.37
CA PHE A 517 22.36 12.81 -12.25
C PHE A 517 21.94 12.81 -10.78
N VAL A 518 20.90 13.54 -10.46
CA VAL A 518 20.31 13.53 -9.12
C VAL A 518 19.32 12.39 -9.05
N SER A 519 19.51 11.56 -8.03
CA SER A 519 18.68 10.40 -7.72
C SER A 519 17.47 10.82 -6.87
N GLY A 520 16.33 10.17 -7.00
CA GLY A 520 15.20 10.40 -6.10
C GLY A 520 15.56 10.07 -4.66
N HIS A 521 16.33 8.99 -4.47
CA HIS A 521 16.87 8.57 -3.16
C HIS A 521 18.35 8.23 -3.28
N GLY A 522 19.14 8.65 -2.29
CA GLY A 522 20.57 8.40 -2.24
C GLY A 522 21.42 9.54 -2.80
N ARG A 523 22.64 9.22 -3.18
CA ARG A 523 23.61 10.21 -3.64
C ARG A 523 23.47 10.55 -5.11
N ASP A 524 23.98 11.71 -5.50
CA ASP A 524 24.14 12.09 -6.89
C ASP A 524 25.19 11.21 -7.59
N LEU A 525 25.01 10.96 -8.88
CA LEU A 525 25.93 10.21 -9.72
C LEU A 525 26.38 11.06 -10.91
N ASP A 526 27.60 10.81 -11.39
CA ASP A 526 28.04 11.17 -12.72
C ASP A 526 27.69 10.06 -13.74
N ALA A 527 28.00 10.24 -15.00
CA ALA A 527 27.74 9.22 -16.03
C ALA A 527 28.46 7.90 -15.76
N ALA A 528 29.67 7.95 -15.17
CA ALA A 528 30.40 6.73 -14.76
C ALA A 528 29.67 6.00 -13.62
N GLY A 529 29.12 6.73 -12.67
CA GLY A 529 28.30 6.20 -11.58
C GLY A 529 27.01 5.55 -12.06
N VAL A 530 26.30 6.19 -13.01
CA VAL A 530 25.08 5.60 -13.64
C VAL A 530 25.44 4.35 -14.42
N ARG A 531 26.55 4.36 -15.16
CA ARG A 531 27.05 3.17 -15.88
C ARG A 531 27.34 2.04 -14.90
N ALA A 532 28.09 2.32 -13.84
CA ALA A 532 28.40 1.33 -12.81
C ALA A 532 27.13 0.80 -12.11
N TYR A 533 26.11 1.63 -11.88
CA TYR A 533 24.82 1.21 -11.33
C TYR A 533 24.10 0.24 -12.29
N ARG A 534 24.00 0.60 -13.58
CA ARG A 534 23.43 -0.25 -14.63
C ARG A 534 24.16 -1.60 -14.74
N ASP A 535 25.49 -1.58 -14.75
CA ASP A 535 26.32 -2.80 -14.87
C ASP A 535 26.10 -3.73 -13.67
N ALA A 536 26.07 -3.18 -12.46
CA ALA A 536 25.77 -3.95 -11.26
C ALA A 536 24.37 -4.60 -11.30
N LEU A 537 23.37 -3.90 -11.80
CA LEU A 537 22.02 -4.48 -12.00
C LEU A 537 22.07 -5.62 -13.03
N THR A 538 22.77 -5.43 -14.13
CA THR A 538 22.93 -6.44 -15.18
C THR A 538 23.60 -7.70 -14.65
N GLU A 539 24.68 -7.53 -13.85
CA GLU A 539 25.38 -8.64 -13.19
C GLU A 539 24.49 -9.37 -12.20
N MET A 540 23.78 -8.65 -11.33
CA MET A 540 22.86 -9.25 -10.36
C MET A 540 21.77 -10.06 -11.05
N ILE A 541 21.15 -9.53 -12.11
CA ILE A 541 20.16 -10.25 -12.91
C ILE A 541 20.80 -11.52 -13.54
N GLY A 542 22.03 -11.43 -14.04
CA GLY A 542 22.78 -12.57 -14.58
C GLY A 542 23.03 -13.67 -13.55
N ILE A 543 23.43 -13.30 -12.32
CA ILE A 543 23.62 -14.23 -11.20
C ILE A 543 22.29 -14.93 -10.87
N ILE A 544 21.20 -14.18 -10.73
CA ILE A 544 19.89 -14.75 -10.41
C ILE A 544 19.44 -15.70 -11.53
N ARG A 545 19.56 -15.30 -12.80
CA ARG A 545 19.23 -16.11 -13.97
C ARG A 545 19.99 -17.44 -13.99
N THR A 546 21.30 -17.40 -13.75
CA THR A 546 22.16 -18.59 -13.70
C THR A 546 21.70 -19.56 -12.60
N ASN A 547 21.39 -19.04 -11.41
CA ASN A 547 20.90 -19.84 -10.30
C ASN A 547 19.48 -20.41 -10.58
N ALA A 548 18.60 -19.62 -11.19
CA ALA A 548 17.26 -20.09 -11.59
C ALA A 548 17.33 -21.20 -12.64
N ALA A 549 18.22 -21.08 -13.64
CA ALA A 549 18.46 -22.11 -14.64
C ALA A 549 19.02 -23.40 -14.04
N ALA A 550 19.75 -23.32 -12.92
CA ALA A 550 20.18 -24.47 -12.13
C ALA A 550 19.09 -25.04 -11.21
N GLY A 551 17.83 -24.58 -11.32
CA GLY A 551 16.69 -25.06 -10.56
C GLY A 551 16.58 -24.54 -9.14
N ARG A 552 17.34 -23.51 -8.76
CA ARG A 552 17.26 -22.91 -7.41
C ARG A 552 16.05 -22.00 -7.29
N THR A 553 15.38 -22.08 -6.16
CA THR A 553 14.26 -21.17 -5.84
C THR A 553 14.76 -19.79 -5.39
N ALA A 554 13.89 -18.78 -5.47
CA ALA A 554 14.21 -17.45 -4.95
C ALA A 554 14.57 -17.48 -3.45
N GLU A 555 13.87 -18.28 -2.65
CA GLU A 555 14.13 -18.46 -1.23
C GLU A 555 15.54 -19.05 -0.98
N GLN A 556 15.92 -20.09 -1.72
CA GLN A 556 17.27 -20.66 -1.64
C GLN A 556 18.35 -19.64 -2.01
N MET A 557 18.13 -18.83 -3.05
CA MET A 557 19.07 -17.79 -3.46
C MET A 557 19.22 -16.70 -2.39
N VAL A 558 18.13 -16.30 -1.73
CA VAL A 558 18.15 -15.33 -0.64
C VAL A 558 18.86 -15.91 0.59
N ASN A 559 18.52 -17.15 0.99
CA ASN A 559 19.14 -17.80 2.15
C ASN A 559 20.65 -18.04 1.98
N ASP A 560 21.09 -18.38 0.75
CA ASP A 560 22.50 -18.57 0.41
C ASP A 560 23.21 -17.27 0.06
N ASP A 561 22.50 -16.12 0.13
CA ASP A 561 23.04 -14.79 -0.08
C ASP A 561 23.85 -14.64 -1.38
N VAL A 562 23.28 -15.13 -2.50
CA VAL A 562 23.97 -15.14 -3.79
C VAL A 562 24.38 -13.76 -4.30
N LEU A 563 23.77 -12.69 -3.77
CA LEU A 563 24.07 -11.29 -4.09
C LEU A 563 24.85 -10.56 -2.99
N LYS A 564 25.54 -11.27 -2.09
CA LYS A 564 26.29 -10.67 -0.95
C LYS A 564 27.25 -9.54 -1.35
N ALA A 565 27.87 -9.65 -2.53
CA ALA A 565 28.82 -8.65 -3.04
C ALA A 565 28.18 -7.27 -3.28
N TYR A 566 26.86 -7.23 -3.51
CA TYR A 566 26.11 -6.01 -3.83
C TYR A 566 25.34 -5.46 -2.62
N ARG A 567 25.28 -6.19 -1.50
CA ARG A 567 24.46 -5.84 -0.33
C ARG A 567 24.75 -4.44 0.20
N ALA A 568 26.01 -4.09 0.37
CA ALA A 568 26.41 -2.80 0.91
C ALA A 568 26.05 -1.64 -0.03
N ARG A 569 26.08 -1.88 -1.34
CA ARG A 569 25.79 -0.86 -2.36
C ARG A 569 24.29 -0.61 -2.54
N PHE A 570 23.44 -1.63 -2.33
CA PHE A 570 21.99 -1.57 -2.52
C PHE A 570 21.27 -1.77 -1.18
N SER A 571 21.52 -0.86 -0.22
CA SER A 571 21.04 -0.99 1.15
C SER A 571 20.33 0.24 1.72
N LEU A 572 20.15 1.28 0.91
CA LEU A 572 19.51 2.53 1.37
C LEU A 572 18.04 2.29 1.73
N LEU A 573 17.27 1.73 0.80
CA LEU A 573 15.88 1.37 1.00
C LEU A 573 15.77 -0.17 1.10
N GLU A 574 15.50 -0.69 2.30
CA GLU A 574 15.50 -2.14 2.53
C GLU A 574 14.44 -2.89 1.72
N PHE A 575 13.28 -2.25 1.49
CA PHE A 575 12.22 -2.81 0.64
C PHE A 575 12.59 -2.82 -0.86
N LEU A 576 13.69 -2.15 -1.25
CA LEU A 576 14.31 -2.18 -2.57
C LEU A 576 15.78 -2.65 -2.48
N SER A 577 16.05 -3.64 -1.67
CA SER A 577 17.37 -4.25 -1.48
C SER A 577 17.62 -5.37 -2.49
N VAL A 578 18.84 -5.92 -2.45
CA VAL A 578 19.20 -7.11 -3.23
C VAL A 578 18.31 -8.32 -2.93
N TYR A 579 17.78 -8.43 -1.71
CA TYR A 579 16.89 -9.53 -1.31
C TYR A 579 15.51 -9.44 -1.94
N THR A 580 15.00 -8.22 -2.15
CA THR A 580 13.71 -8.01 -2.83
C THR A 580 13.85 -8.07 -4.35
N LEU A 581 15.05 -7.86 -4.89
CA LEU A 581 15.33 -8.00 -6.31
C LEU A 581 15.24 -9.47 -6.77
N VAL A 582 15.75 -10.42 -5.96
CA VAL A 582 15.78 -11.85 -6.31
C VAL A 582 14.41 -12.40 -6.72
N PRO A 583 13.35 -12.33 -5.88
CA PRO A 583 12.04 -12.88 -6.27
C PRO A 583 11.43 -12.15 -7.47
N ARG A 584 11.68 -10.85 -7.63
CA ARG A 584 11.19 -10.07 -8.77
C ARG A 584 11.81 -10.53 -10.09
N VAL A 585 13.12 -10.77 -10.12
CA VAL A 585 13.82 -11.31 -11.30
C VAL A 585 13.36 -12.73 -11.60
N VAL A 586 13.22 -13.61 -10.60
CA VAL A 586 12.72 -14.98 -10.80
C VAL A 586 11.32 -14.97 -11.42
N THR A 587 10.43 -14.12 -10.92
CA THR A 587 9.09 -13.95 -11.50
C THR A 587 9.16 -13.45 -12.95
N ALA A 588 10.00 -12.47 -13.23
CA ALA A 588 10.18 -11.92 -14.57
C ALA A 588 10.74 -12.95 -15.57
N LEU A 589 11.65 -13.82 -15.12
CA LEU A 589 12.16 -14.95 -15.91
C LEU A 589 11.06 -15.97 -16.24
N GLN A 590 10.19 -16.29 -15.27
CA GLN A 590 9.05 -17.19 -15.47
C GLN A 590 8.02 -16.63 -16.46
N GLN A 591 7.85 -15.31 -16.47
CA GLN A 591 6.95 -14.59 -17.39
C GLN A 591 7.58 -14.29 -18.75
N GLY A 592 8.88 -14.56 -18.93
CA GLY A 592 9.61 -14.27 -20.17
C GLY A 592 9.84 -12.78 -20.44
N THR A 593 9.67 -11.92 -19.42
CA THR A 593 9.88 -10.46 -19.50
C THR A 593 11.34 -10.06 -19.28
N VAL A 594 12.17 -10.95 -18.78
CA VAL A 594 13.64 -10.83 -18.71
C VAL A 594 14.24 -12.05 -19.43
N LYS A 595 15.16 -11.84 -20.39
CA LYS A 595 15.84 -12.89 -21.13
C LYS A 595 17.21 -13.24 -20.53
#